data_3bad6cdf0bd3eb2f9f13acadf3baceeb
#
_entry.id   3bad6cdf0bd3eb2f9f13acadf3baceeb
#
_cell.length_a   1.000
_cell.length_b   1.000
_cell.length_c   1.000
_cell.angle_alpha   90.00
_cell.angle_beta   90.00
_cell.angle_gamma   90.00
#
_symmetry.space_group_name_H-M   'P 1'
#
loop_
_entity.id
_entity.type
_entity.pdbx_description
1 polymer ?
#
loop_
_entity_poly.entity_id
_entity_poly.type
_entity_poly.pdbx_seq_one_letter_code
_entity_poly.pdbx_strand_id
1 'polypeptide(L)'
;MSSDRVIGEPNSFRTGPDERGHFGLYGGRFVAETLMPLILELEQAYEAAKTDPRFQAELYELMIHYGGRPSPLYFAERLTEHLGGAKIYFKRDELNHTGSHKINNCLGQIQLAMRMKRTRIIAETGAGQHGVAVATVAARFGFPCVVYMGATDIERQKPNVFRMRLLGAEVRPVTSGTGTLKDAMNEALRDWVSSVESTFYIIGTVAGPHPYPTMVRDFQSVIGKEVREQMQEREGRLPDTLVACIGGGSNAMGLFHSFLDDKEIKIYGVEAAGRGIDTGEHCASLNGGKPGVLHGNRTYLLQDRDGQILDGYSISAGLDYPGIGPEHSWLKDTGRVTYVSVTDSEALEAFQLCTRLEGIIPALEPAHALAHVTKLAPTLPENNLLVMNLCGRGDKDVFSVAKHLGLEI
;
A
#
# COMPACT_ATOMS: atom_id res chain seq x y z
N MET A 1 -7.94 30.47 -17.14
CA MET A 1 -6.68 31.04 -16.63
C MET A 1 -6.14 30.06 -15.61
N SER A 2 -5.21 29.22 -16.03
CA SER A 2 -4.52 28.23 -15.18
C SER A 2 -3.50 29.03 -14.37
N SER A 3 -3.75 29.19 -13.06
CA SER A 3 -2.71 29.62 -12.14
C SER A 3 -1.85 28.41 -11.83
N ASP A 4 -0.79 28.21 -12.58
CA ASP A 4 0.34 27.38 -12.19
C ASP A 4 0.93 27.98 -10.92
N ARG A 5 0.41 27.58 -9.77
CA ARG A 5 1.07 27.83 -8.49
C ARG A 5 2.30 26.94 -8.51
N VAL A 6 3.47 27.55 -8.70
CA VAL A 6 4.73 26.93 -8.37
C VAL A 6 4.65 26.55 -6.87
N ILE A 7 4.48 25.27 -6.59
CA ILE A 7 4.53 24.76 -5.22
C ILE A 7 6.00 24.88 -4.81
N GLY A 8 6.32 25.87 -3.96
CA GLY A 8 7.67 26.00 -3.41
C GLY A 8 8.06 24.75 -2.62
N GLU A 9 9.36 24.44 -2.59
CA GLU A 9 9.88 23.33 -1.79
C GLU A 9 9.58 23.58 -0.31
N PRO A 10 8.91 22.64 0.41
CA PRO A 10 8.61 22.81 1.82
C PRO A 10 9.88 22.71 2.68
N ASN A 11 9.82 23.29 3.87
CA ASN A 11 10.91 23.17 4.85
C ASN A 11 11.16 21.71 5.27
N SER A 12 10.11 20.91 5.33
CA SER A 12 10.17 19.46 5.58
C SER A 12 9.04 18.75 4.84
N PHE A 13 9.35 17.63 4.20
CA PHE A 13 8.39 16.76 3.56
C PHE A 13 7.60 15.88 4.55
N ARG A 14 7.91 15.94 5.84
CA ARG A 14 7.29 15.14 6.90
C ARG A 14 6.27 15.91 7.74
N THR A 15 6.07 17.17 7.49
CA THR A 15 5.19 18.05 8.30
C THR A 15 3.71 18.00 7.95
N GLY A 16 3.33 17.45 6.79
CA GLY A 16 1.91 17.37 6.38
C GLY A 16 1.13 16.26 7.07
N PRO A 17 -0.20 16.27 7.01
CA PRO A 17 -1.05 17.25 6.35
C PRO A 17 -1.32 18.50 7.21
N ASP A 18 -2.04 19.49 6.64
CA ASP A 18 -2.58 20.62 7.38
C ASP A 18 -3.76 20.18 8.31
N GLU A 19 -4.30 21.12 9.09
CA GLU A 19 -5.42 20.88 10.03
C GLU A 19 -6.71 20.36 9.36
N ARG A 20 -6.83 20.54 8.04
CA ARG A 20 -7.96 20.06 7.24
C ARG A 20 -7.67 18.73 6.56
N GLY A 21 -6.50 18.16 6.81
CA GLY A 21 -6.08 16.87 6.24
C GLY A 21 -5.54 16.98 4.82
N HIS A 22 -4.99 18.13 4.39
CA HIS A 22 -4.46 18.31 3.05
C HIS A 22 -2.93 18.33 3.02
N PHE A 23 -2.39 17.68 2.00
CA PHE A 23 -1.02 17.79 1.52
C PHE A 23 -1.04 18.71 0.28
N GLY A 24 -0.89 20.01 0.48
CA GLY A 24 -1.09 21.00 -0.58
C GLY A 24 -2.53 20.98 -1.12
N LEU A 25 -2.71 20.54 -2.38
CA LEU A 25 -4.03 20.42 -3.00
C LEU A 25 -4.73 19.08 -2.71
N TYR A 26 -4.03 18.10 -2.17
CA TYR A 26 -4.48 16.71 -2.06
C TYR A 26 -4.88 16.34 -0.64
N GLY A 27 -5.77 15.37 -0.49
CA GLY A 27 -6.30 14.95 0.82
C GLY A 27 -7.70 15.46 1.08
N GLY A 28 -7.97 15.84 2.33
CA GLY A 28 -9.25 16.37 2.77
C GLY A 28 -10.24 15.30 3.21
N ARG A 29 -11.52 15.71 3.41
CA ARG A 29 -12.63 14.87 3.91
C ARG A 29 -13.84 15.04 3.00
N PHE A 30 -13.83 14.36 1.85
CA PHE A 30 -14.94 14.40 0.87
C PHE A 30 -15.88 13.22 1.12
N VAL A 31 -16.61 13.28 2.22
CA VAL A 31 -17.53 12.22 2.68
C VAL A 31 -18.94 12.77 2.90
N ALA A 32 -19.92 11.85 2.98
CA ALA A 32 -21.28 12.21 3.35
C ALA A 32 -21.31 12.80 4.78
N GLU A 33 -22.22 13.73 5.02
CA GLU A 33 -22.37 14.45 6.30
C GLU A 33 -22.57 13.48 7.48
N THR A 34 -23.23 12.37 7.25
CA THR A 34 -23.47 11.31 8.23
C THR A 34 -22.19 10.63 8.73
N LEU A 35 -21.10 10.64 7.93
CA LEU A 35 -19.79 10.11 8.34
C LEU A 35 -18.94 11.13 9.09
N MET A 36 -19.20 12.43 8.97
CA MET A 36 -18.34 13.45 9.54
C MET A 36 -18.13 13.33 11.05
N PRO A 37 -19.16 13.10 11.89
CA PRO A 37 -18.97 12.92 13.32
C PRO A 37 -18.00 11.77 13.64
N LEU A 38 -18.14 10.62 12.94
CA LEU A 38 -17.28 9.47 13.13
C LEU A 38 -15.84 9.74 12.68
N ILE A 39 -15.66 10.43 11.55
CA ILE A 39 -14.32 10.80 11.04
C ILE A 39 -13.60 11.72 12.05
N LEU A 40 -14.30 12.69 12.65
CA LEU A 40 -13.72 13.58 13.65
C LEU A 40 -13.44 12.84 14.97
N GLU A 41 -14.30 11.90 15.38
CA GLU A 41 -14.05 11.03 16.52
C GLU A 41 -12.81 10.15 16.29
N LEU A 42 -12.67 9.56 15.09
CA LEU A 42 -11.51 8.78 14.71
C LEU A 42 -10.22 9.62 14.75
N GLU A 43 -10.26 10.82 14.22
CA GLU A 43 -9.11 11.73 14.25
C GLU A 43 -8.68 12.03 15.69
N GLN A 44 -9.62 12.36 16.57
CA GLN A 44 -9.34 12.60 18.00
C GLN A 44 -8.76 11.34 18.69
N ALA A 45 -9.34 10.17 18.44
CA ALA A 45 -8.85 8.92 19.00
C ALA A 45 -7.43 8.58 18.50
N TYR A 46 -7.16 8.83 17.23
CA TYR A 46 -5.85 8.61 16.63
C TYR A 46 -4.79 9.59 17.16
N GLU A 47 -5.11 10.89 17.24
CA GLU A 47 -4.19 11.90 17.79
C GLU A 47 -3.85 11.61 19.27
N ALA A 48 -4.84 11.21 20.06
CA ALA A 48 -4.61 10.75 21.44
C ALA A 48 -3.72 9.50 21.49
N ALA A 49 -3.94 8.53 20.61
CA ALA A 49 -3.15 7.28 20.56
C ALA A 49 -1.68 7.53 20.17
N LYS A 50 -1.39 8.53 19.36
CA LYS A 50 0.00 8.87 18.96
C LYS A 50 0.89 9.22 20.16
N THR A 51 0.34 9.82 21.17
CA THR A 51 1.05 10.31 22.37
C THR A 51 0.79 9.46 23.61
N ASP A 52 -0.11 8.46 23.54
CA ASP A 52 -0.41 7.55 24.65
C ASP A 52 0.69 6.46 24.76
N PRO A 53 1.53 6.48 25.82
CA PRO A 53 2.58 5.49 26.00
C PRO A 53 2.05 4.04 26.11
N ARG A 54 0.81 3.88 26.65
CA ARG A 54 0.20 2.57 26.76
C ARG A 54 -0.20 2.04 25.39
N PHE A 55 -0.80 2.88 24.53
CA PHE A 55 -1.10 2.47 23.15
C PHE A 55 0.17 2.08 22.40
N GLN A 56 1.22 2.88 22.51
CA GLN A 56 2.48 2.63 21.83
C GLN A 56 3.14 1.34 22.30
N ALA A 57 3.13 1.06 23.60
CA ALA A 57 3.66 -0.18 24.17
C ALA A 57 2.86 -1.41 23.72
N GLU A 58 1.53 -1.36 23.76
CA GLU A 58 0.65 -2.45 23.31
C GLU A 58 0.85 -2.72 21.81
N LEU A 59 0.95 -1.67 20.99
CA LEU A 59 1.22 -1.80 19.54
C LEU A 59 2.61 -2.41 19.30
N TYR A 60 3.63 -1.96 20.01
CA TYR A 60 4.99 -2.49 19.91
C TYR A 60 5.04 -3.99 20.21
N GLU A 61 4.44 -4.42 21.32
CA GLU A 61 4.34 -5.84 21.70
C GLU A 61 3.65 -6.67 20.61
N LEU A 62 2.56 -6.16 20.04
CA LEU A 62 1.87 -6.83 18.95
C LEU A 62 2.70 -6.89 17.67
N MET A 63 3.42 -5.83 17.34
CA MET A 63 4.31 -5.80 16.18
C MET A 63 5.40 -6.86 16.28
N ILE A 64 6.03 -7.02 17.46
CA ILE A 64 7.11 -7.98 17.68
C ILE A 64 6.58 -9.39 17.81
N HIS A 65 5.70 -9.63 18.77
CA HIS A 65 5.34 -10.99 19.18
C HIS A 65 4.21 -11.60 18.34
N TYR A 66 3.47 -10.80 17.59
CA TYR A 66 2.41 -11.27 16.71
C TYR A 66 2.65 -10.93 15.25
N GLY A 67 3.09 -9.73 14.94
CA GLY A 67 3.42 -9.27 13.59
C GLY A 67 4.70 -9.89 13.01
N GLY A 68 5.64 -10.27 13.89
CA GLY A 68 6.92 -10.88 13.50
C GLY A 68 7.99 -9.86 13.09
N ARG A 69 7.88 -8.63 13.62
CA ARG A 69 8.86 -7.58 13.36
C ARG A 69 10.03 -7.61 14.36
N PRO A 70 11.22 -7.02 14.01
CA PRO A 70 11.53 -6.39 12.73
C PRO A 70 11.63 -7.40 11.59
N SER A 71 11.10 -7.04 10.40
CA SER A 71 11.32 -7.86 9.22
C SER A 71 12.79 -7.77 8.77
N PRO A 72 13.40 -8.87 8.25
CA PRO A 72 14.80 -8.84 7.86
C PRO A 72 15.09 -7.86 6.71
N LEU A 73 16.29 -7.30 6.73
CA LEU A 73 16.90 -6.67 5.56
C LEU A 73 17.87 -7.68 4.94
N TYR A 74 17.57 -8.14 3.72
CA TYR A 74 18.26 -9.21 3.02
C TYR A 74 19.09 -8.66 1.85
N PHE A 75 20.37 -8.99 1.79
CA PHE A 75 21.20 -8.70 0.63
C PHE A 75 20.92 -9.71 -0.47
N ALA A 76 20.39 -9.26 -1.59
CA ALA A 76 20.07 -10.06 -2.77
C ALA A 76 21.36 -10.26 -3.61
N GLU A 77 22.24 -11.15 -3.12
CA GLU A 77 23.60 -11.32 -3.64
C GLU A 77 23.61 -11.77 -5.09
N ARG A 78 22.89 -12.85 -5.42
CA ARG A 78 22.86 -13.39 -6.77
C ARG A 78 22.19 -12.46 -7.78
N LEU A 79 21.17 -11.73 -7.34
CA LEU A 79 20.52 -10.71 -8.17
C LEU A 79 21.46 -9.53 -8.42
N THR A 80 22.20 -9.08 -7.38
CA THR A 80 23.22 -8.04 -7.50
C THR A 80 24.32 -8.43 -8.48
N GLU A 81 24.86 -9.63 -8.34
CA GLU A 81 25.89 -10.15 -9.26
C GLU A 81 25.37 -10.30 -10.71
N HIS A 82 24.13 -10.77 -10.87
CA HIS A 82 23.52 -10.97 -12.18
C HIS A 82 23.28 -9.65 -12.93
N LEU A 83 22.82 -8.61 -12.22
CA LEU A 83 22.50 -7.32 -12.82
C LEU A 83 23.73 -6.40 -12.95
N GLY A 84 24.68 -6.52 -12.04
CA GLY A 84 25.76 -5.56 -11.88
C GLY A 84 25.26 -4.22 -11.32
N GLY A 85 26.19 -3.27 -11.10
CA GLY A 85 25.88 -1.94 -10.57
C GLY A 85 25.53 -1.96 -9.07
N ALA A 86 24.42 -1.36 -8.68
CA ALA A 86 24.06 -1.16 -7.27
C ALA A 86 23.92 -2.46 -6.47
N LYS A 87 24.33 -2.44 -5.20
CA LYS A 87 24.01 -3.50 -4.22
C LYS A 87 22.53 -3.46 -3.89
N ILE A 88 21.82 -4.58 -4.05
CA ILE A 88 20.37 -4.67 -3.90
C ILE A 88 20.03 -5.31 -2.56
N TYR A 89 19.24 -4.61 -1.76
CA TYR A 89 18.68 -5.09 -0.51
C TYR A 89 17.17 -5.19 -0.58
N PHE A 90 16.61 -6.29 -0.06
CA PHE A 90 15.18 -6.46 0.12
C PHE A 90 14.79 -6.25 1.58
N LYS A 91 13.86 -5.33 1.84
CA LYS A 91 13.13 -5.29 3.10
C LYS A 91 12.03 -6.34 3.04
N ARG A 92 12.20 -7.41 3.83
CA ARG A 92 11.46 -8.67 3.74
C ARG A 92 10.11 -8.64 4.48
N ASP A 93 9.22 -7.71 4.12
CA ASP A 93 7.89 -7.58 4.75
C ASP A 93 6.92 -8.71 4.38
N GLU A 94 7.24 -9.51 3.36
CA GLU A 94 6.49 -10.72 3.02
C GLU A 94 6.65 -11.84 4.09
N LEU A 95 7.63 -11.73 4.99
CA LEU A 95 7.82 -12.64 6.11
C LEU A 95 6.99 -12.29 7.34
N ASN A 96 6.38 -11.12 7.38
CA ASN A 96 5.49 -10.76 8.47
C ASN A 96 4.30 -11.72 8.57
N HIS A 97 3.69 -11.80 9.75
CA HIS A 97 2.45 -12.55 9.93
C HIS A 97 1.41 -12.12 8.88
N THR A 98 0.69 -13.08 8.32
CA THR A 98 -0.22 -12.98 7.17
C THR A 98 0.45 -12.90 5.78
N GLY A 99 1.76 -12.66 5.71
CA GLY A 99 2.54 -12.71 4.47
C GLY A 99 2.66 -11.38 3.72
N SER A 100 2.49 -10.25 4.42
CA SER A 100 2.69 -8.91 3.83
C SER A 100 2.79 -7.81 4.90
N HIS A 101 3.11 -6.58 4.45
CA HIS A 101 3.12 -5.36 5.28
C HIS A 101 1.75 -4.99 5.88
N LYS A 102 0.63 -5.54 5.37
CA LYS A 102 -0.73 -5.14 5.75
C LYS A 102 -1.03 -5.33 7.24
N ILE A 103 -0.42 -6.33 7.88
CA ILE A 103 -0.63 -6.60 9.30
C ILE A 103 -0.24 -5.41 10.20
N ASN A 104 0.78 -4.62 9.83
CA ASN A 104 1.23 -3.47 10.61
C ASN A 104 0.09 -2.47 10.85
N ASN A 105 -0.55 -2.06 9.76
CA ASN A 105 -1.67 -1.14 9.80
C ASN A 105 -2.89 -1.73 10.52
N CYS A 106 -3.21 -3.00 10.26
CA CYS A 106 -4.36 -3.66 10.88
C CYS A 106 -4.23 -3.75 12.40
N LEU A 107 -3.01 -3.99 12.93
CA LEU A 107 -2.74 -4.00 14.37
C LEU A 107 -2.96 -2.62 15.01
N GLY A 108 -2.59 -1.54 14.36
CA GLY A 108 -2.85 -0.19 14.84
C GLY A 108 -4.35 0.15 14.83
N GLN A 109 -5.02 -0.11 13.70
CA GLN A 109 -6.43 0.24 13.54
C GLN A 109 -7.36 -0.59 14.43
N ILE A 110 -7.09 -1.88 14.65
CA ILE A 110 -7.93 -2.70 15.54
C ILE A 110 -7.87 -2.20 16.99
N GLN A 111 -6.71 -1.71 17.45
CA GLN A 111 -6.58 -1.12 18.77
C GLN A 111 -7.36 0.20 18.90
N LEU A 112 -7.42 1.01 17.83
CA LEU A 112 -8.27 2.19 17.79
C LEU A 112 -9.75 1.81 17.85
N ALA A 113 -10.17 0.78 17.09
CA ALA A 113 -11.54 0.27 17.13
C ALA A 113 -11.97 -0.15 18.54
N MET A 114 -11.08 -0.82 19.28
CA MET A 114 -11.31 -1.21 20.69
C MET A 114 -11.48 0.01 21.58
N ARG A 115 -10.60 1.02 21.46
CA ARG A 115 -10.68 2.25 22.27
C ARG A 115 -11.93 3.07 21.97
N MET A 116 -12.36 3.08 20.70
CA MET A 116 -13.61 3.70 20.27
C MET A 116 -14.86 2.85 20.58
N LYS A 117 -14.68 1.69 21.24
CA LYS A 117 -15.76 0.77 21.64
C LYS A 117 -16.63 0.30 20.46
N ARG A 118 -16.04 0.19 19.28
CA ARG A 118 -16.74 -0.38 18.12
C ARG A 118 -16.92 -1.88 18.32
N THR A 119 -18.00 -2.41 17.77
CA THR A 119 -18.40 -3.82 17.99
C THR A 119 -18.34 -4.67 16.72
N ARG A 120 -18.06 -4.06 15.58
CA ARG A 120 -17.98 -4.71 14.27
C ARG A 120 -16.87 -4.10 13.43
N ILE A 121 -16.20 -4.95 12.66
CA ILE A 121 -15.14 -4.55 11.72
C ILE A 121 -15.60 -4.80 10.28
N ILE A 122 -15.35 -3.85 9.40
CA ILE A 122 -15.45 -4.03 7.96
C ILE A 122 -14.14 -3.68 7.28
N ALA A 123 -13.92 -4.24 6.10
CA ALA A 123 -12.78 -3.93 5.24
C ALA A 123 -13.11 -4.17 3.77
N GLU A 124 -12.34 -3.54 2.89
CA GLU A 124 -12.24 -3.89 1.47
C GLU A 124 -11.02 -4.75 1.21
N THR A 125 -10.99 -5.45 0.08
CA THR A 125 -9.75 -6.09 -0.39
C THR A 125 -9.80 -6.36 -1.90
N GLY A 126 -8.64 -6.25 -2.58
CA GLY A 126 -8.43 -6.70 -3.97
C GLY A 126 -7.67 -8.01 -3.97
N ALA A 127 -6.34 -8.00 -3.80
CA ALA A 127 -5.50 -9.20 -3.75
C ALA A 127 -5.80 -10.14 -2.56
N GLY A 128 -6.65 -9.74 -1.64
CA GLY A 128 -7.01 -10.51 -0.46
C GLY A 128 -6.04 -10.37 0.71
N GLN A 129 -4.85 -9.81 0.54
CA GLN A 129 -3.87 -9.68 1.62
C GLN A 129 -4.34 -8.75 2.74
N HIS A 130 -4.99 -7.64 2.40
CA HIS A 130 -5.60 -6.76 3.40
C HIS A 130 -6.74 -7.46 4.12
N GLY A 131 -7.66 -8.10 3.37
CA GLY A 131 -8.76 -8.86 3.94
C GLY A 131 -8.30 -9.96 4.91
N VAL A 132 -7.25 -10.71 4.56
CA VAL A 132 -6.65 -11.71 5.46
C VAL A 132 -6.07 -11.04 6.71
N ALA A 133 -5.36 -9.92 6.59
CA ALA A 133 -4.81 -9.23 7.76
C ALA A 133 -5.92 -8.71 8.68
N VAL A 134 -7.00 -8.13 8.11
CA VAL A 134 -8.17 -7.68 8.89
C VAL A 134 -8.90 -8.85 9.55
N ALA A 135 -9.18 -9.93 8.81
CA ALA A 135 -9.80 -11.13 9.38
C ALA A 135 -8.95 -11.72 10.51
N THR A 136 -7.62 -11.68 10.37
CA THR A 136 -6.67 -12.16 11.38
C THR A 136 -6.75 -11.34 12.67
N VAL A 137 -6.71 -10.01 12.59
CA VAL A 137 -6.82 -9.18 13.79
C VAL A 137 -8.23 -9.22 14.38
N ALA A 138 -9.28 -9.28 13.54
CA ALA A 138 -10.65 -9.43 14.01
C ALA A 138 -10.84 -10.74 14.79
N ALA A 139 -10.34 -11.87 14.27
CA ALA A 139 -10.35 -13.16 14.98
C ALA A 139 -9.58 -13.09 16.29
N ARG A 140 -8.36 -12.51 16.29
CA ARG A 140 -7.51 -12.37 17.47
C ARG A 140 -8.16 -11.57 18.59
N PHE A 141 -8.93 -10.53 18.25
CA PHE A 141 -9.56 -9.63 19.21
C PHE A 141 -11.06 -9.86 19.40
N GLY A 142 -11.64 -10.91 18.77
CA GLY A 142 -13.02 -11.33 18.97
C GLY A 142 -14.08 -10.43 18.33
N PHE A 143 -13.76 -9.79 17.19
CA PHE A 143 -14.71 -8.94 16.46
C PHE A 143 -15.42 -9.71 15.34
N PRO A 144 -16.74 -9.56 15.19
CA PRO A 144 -17.41 -9.84 13.93
C PRO A 144 -16.78 -9.04 12.78
N CYS A 145 -16.48 -9.71 11.67
CA CYS A 145 -15.76 -9.13 10.55
C CYS A 145 -16.45 -9.41 9.21
N VAL A 146 -16.64 -8.37 8.40
CA VAL A 146 -17.09 -8.47 7.02
C VAL A 146 -16.05 -7.89 6.09
N VAL A 147 -15.63 -8.65 5.08
CA VAL A 147 -14.68 -8.22 4.06
C VAL A 147 -15.39 -8.15 2.70
N TYR A 148 -15.44 -6.96 2.12
CA TYR A 148 -15.93 -6.73 0.77
C TYR A 148 -14.85 -7.04 -0.24
N MET A 149 -15.16 -7.85 -1.24
CA MET A 149 -14.20 -8.24 -2.29
C MET A 149 -14.91 -8.34 -3.63
N GLY A 150 -14.31 -7.77 -4.65
CA GLY A 150 -14.86 -7.85 -6.00
C GLY A 150 -14.96 -9.29 -6.50
N ALA A 151 -16.03 -9.62 -7.19
CA ALA A 151 -16.28 -10.99 -7.69
C ALA A 151 -15.15 -11.46 -8.61
N THR A 152 -14.59 -10.57 -9.43
CA THR A 152 -13.42 -10.84 -10.27
C THR A 152 -12.19 -11.18 -9.43
N ASP A 153 -11.95 -10.45 -8.36
CA ASP A 153 -10.81 -10.66 -7.46
C ASP A 153 -10.97 -11.94 -6.62
N ILE A 154 -12.20 -12.30 -6.23
CA ILE A 154 -12.50 -13.57 -5.54
C ILE A 154 -12.03 -14.76 -6.39
N GLU A 155 -12.28 -14.74 -7.70
CA GLU A 155 -11.82 -15.80 -8.61
C GLU A 155 -10.30 -15.83 -8.77
N ARG A 156 -9.66 -14.66 -8.83
CA ARG A 156 -8.18 -14.54 -8.94
C ARG A 156 -7.45 -15.02 -7.68
N GLN A 157 -8.07 -14.84 -6.49
CA GLN A 157 -7.41 -14.94 -5.19
C GLN A 157 -8.12 -15.91 -4.22
N LYS A 158 -8.61 -17.03 -4.75
CA LYS A 158 -9.28 -18.10 -3.98
C LYS A 158 -8.56 -18.54 -2.69
N PRO A 159 -7.22 -18.68 -2.66
CA PRO A 159 -6.52 -19.05 -1.44
C PRO A 159 -6.73 -18.04 -0.30
N ASN A 160 -6.69 -16.74 -0.60
CA ASN A 160 -6.92 -15.71 0.40
C ASN A 160 -8.39 -15.65 0.84
N VAL A 161 -9.34 -15.87 -0.08
CA VAL A 161 -10.77 -15.98 0.26
C VAL A 161 -11.00 -17.12 1.27
N PHE A 162 -10.39 -18.27 1.03
CA PHE A 162 -10.47 -19.41 1.95
C PHE A 162 -9.86 -19.07 3.32
N ARG A 163 -8.69 -18.42 3.34
CA ARG A 163 -8.06 -17.99 4.61
C ARG A 163 -8.95 -17.04 5.41
N MET A 164 -9.59 -16.05 4.77
CA MET A 164 -10.51 -15.14 5.45
C MET A 164 -11.70 -15.86 6.07
N ARG A 165 -12.32 -16.80 5.32
CA ARG A 165 -13.42 -17.62 5.82
C ARG A 165 -12.99 -18.53 6.97
N LEU A 166 -11.82 -19.13 6.89
CA LEU A 166 -11.26 -19.97 7.96
C LEU A 166 -11.01 -19.17 9.25
N LEU A 167 -10.66 -17.88 9.12
CA LEU A 167 -10.51 -16.94 10.25
C LEU A 167 -11.86 -16.44 10.79
N GLY A 168 -12.98 -16.88 10.24
CA GLY A 168 -14.32 -16.51 10.68
C GLY A 168 -14.89 -15.23 10.08
N ALA A 169 -14.22 -14.61 9.13
CA ALA A 169 -14.75 -13.44 8.45
C ALA A 169 -15.79 -13.84 7.38
N GLU A 170 -16.84 -13.04 7.27
CA GLU A 170 -17.78 -13.08 6.14
C GLU A 170 -17.11 -12.39 4.93
N VAL A 171 -16.94 -13.08 3.83
CA VAL A 171 -16.48 -12.47 2.57
C VAL A 171 -17.69 -12.21 1.68
N ARG A 172 -18.00 -10.92 1.46
CA ARG A 172 -19.11 -10.47 0.61
C ARG A 172 -18.64 -10.17 -0.80
N PRO A 173 -19.14 -10.92 -1.80
CA PRO A 173 -18.81 -10.65 -3.19
C PRO A 173 -19.49 -9.36 -3.66
N VAL A 174 -18.73 -8.52 -4.37
CA VAL A 174 -19.24 -7.31 -5.02
C VAL A 174 -19.25 -7.54 -6.53
N THR A 175 -20.43 -7.50 -7.11
CA THR A 175 -20.67 -7.77 -8.54
C THR A 175 -20.93 -6.51 -9.37
N SER A 176 -21.03 -5.35 -8.73
CA SER A 176 -21.19 -4.05 -9.40
C SER A 176 -19.87 -3.62 -10.07
N GLY A 177 -19.97 -2.79 -11.10
CA GLY A 177 -18.81 -2.29 -11.83
C GLY A 177 -18.00 -3.41 -12.50
N THR A 178 -16.70 -3.37 -12.39
CA THR A 178 -15.76 -4.41 -12.85
C THR A 178 -15.60 -5.57 -11.86
N GLY A 179 -16.19 -5.45 -10.67
CA GLY A 179 -16.04 -6.44 -9.60
C GLY A 179 -14.60 -6.51 -9.06
N THR A 180 -13.94 -5.37 -8.93
CA THR A 180 -12.57 -5.24 -8.43
C THR A 180 -12.48 -4.38 -7.16
N LEU A 181 -11.27 -4.06 -6.72
CA LEU A 181 -11.00 -3.32 -5.47
C LEU A 181 -11.78 -2.00 -5.35
N LYS A 182 -11.90 -1.21 -6.43
CA LYS A 182 -12.67 0.05 -6.44
C LYS A 182 -14.12 -0.19 -5.98
N ASP A 183 -14.75 -1.21 -6.54
CA ASP A 183 -16.16 -1.53 -6.25
C ASP A 183 -16.32 -2.10 -4.83
N ALA A 184 -15.35 -2.88 -4.36
CA ALA A 184 -15.29 -3.35 -2.97
C ALA A 184 -15.22 -2.18 -1.97
N MET A 185 -14.40 -1.15 -2.26
CA MET A 185 -14.35 0.07 -1.44
C MET A 185 -15.67 0.82 -1.45
N ASN A 186 -16.35 0.93 -2.58
CA ASN A 186 -17.66 1.56 -2.68
C ASN A 186 -18.70 0.86 -1.79
N GLU A 187 -18.75 -0.48 -1.79
CA GLU A 187 -19.69 -1.23 -0.95
C GLU A 187 -19.34 -1.13 0.54
N ALA A 188 -18.03 -1.19 0.88
CA ALA A 188 -17.60 -1.00 2.26
C ALA A 188 -17.99 0.41 2.79
N LEU A 189 -17.84 1.45 1.98
CA LEU A 189 -18.27 2.81 2.33
C LEU A 189 -19.79 2.91 2.49
N ARG A 190 -20.59 2.24 1.66
CA ARG A 190 -22.07 2.21 1.80
C ARG A 190 -22.50 1.52 3.09
N ASP A 191 -21.89 0.37 3.43
CA ASP A 191 -22.14 -0.29 4.72
C ASP A 191 -21.77 0.64 5.88
N TRP A 192 -20.60 1.27 5.80
CA TRP A 192 -20.13 2.15 6.86
C TRP A 192 -21.06 3.33 7.12
N VAL A 193 -21.54 4.01 6.07
CA VAL A 193 -22.54 5.08 6.20
C VAL A 193 -23.81 4.63 6.93
N SER A 194 -24.23 3.37 6.72
CA SER A 194 -25.45 2.81 7.32
C SER A 194 -25.23 2.29 8.76
N SER A 195 -23.99 2.16 9.24
CA SER A 195 -23.66 1.51 10.51
C SER A 195 -22.58 2.25 11.33
N VAL A 196 -22.55 3.58 11.22
CA VAL A 196 -21.52 4.46 11.79
C VAL A 196 -21.28 4.30 13.29
N GLU A 197 -22.33 3.99 14.06
CA GLU A 197 -22.23 3.92 15.52
C GLU A 197 -21.50 2.67 16.03
N SER A 198 -21.63 1.57 15.33
CA SER A 198 -21.14 0.26 15.77
C SER A 198 -19.91 -0.24 14.99
N THR A 199 -19.69 0.26 13.79
CA THR A 199 -18.74 -0.30 12.83
C THR A 199 -17.47 0.53 12.72
N PHE A 200 -16.32 -0.13 12.76
CA PHE A 200 -15.04 0.44 12.39
C PHE A 200 -14.62 -0.08 11.02
N TYR A 201 -14.32 0.83 10.11
CA TYR A 201 -13.77 0.49 8.81
C TYR A 201 -12.25 0.50 8.86
N ILE A 202 -11.62 -0.67 8.71
CA ILE A 202 -10.16 -0.79 8.61
C ILE A 202 -9.76 -0.62 7.14
N ILE A 203 -9.30 0.57 6.77
CA ILE A 203 -8.81 0.87 5.42
C ILE A 203 -7.38 0.37 5.25
N GLY A 204 -7.12 -0.34 4.14
CA GLY A 204 -5.87 -1.05 3.88
C GLY A 204 -4.78 -0.25 3.20
N THR A 205 -5.00 1.02 2.87
CA THR A 205 -4.04 1.85 2.15
C THR A 205 -4.04 3.30 2.62
N VAL A 206 -3.07 4.11 2.16
CA VAL A 206 -2.93 5.54 2.49
C VAL A 206 -3.89 6.43 1.67
N ALA A 207 -5.06 5.89 1.29
CA ALA A 207 -6.16 6.60 0.64
C ALA A 207 -7.35 6.72 1.60
N GLY A 208 -8.42 7.39 1.15
CA GLY A 208 -9.60 7.64 1.95
C GLY A 208 -9.60 9.03 2.59
N PRO A 209 -10.68 9.37 3.33
CA PRO A 209 -10.78 10.68 3.98
C PRO A 209 -9.76 10.80 5.11
N HIS A 210 -9.25 12.00 5.34
CA HIS A 210 -8.45 12.26 6.54
C HIS A 210 -9.23 11.86 7.81
N PRO A 211 -8.65 11.12 8.80
CA PRO A 211 -7.20 10.94 9.03
C PRO A 211 -6.60 9.66 8.42
N TYR A 212 -7.35 8.85 7.64
CA TYR A 212 -6.86 7.56 7.16
C TYR A 212 -5.50 7.60 6.46
N PRO A 213 -5.22 8.53 5.50
CA PRO A 213 -3.92 8.55 4.83
C PRO A 213 -2.76 8.69 5.82
N THR A 214 -2.87 9.60 6.78
CA THR A 214 -1.85 9.85 7.81
C THR A 214 -1.73 8.68 8.79
N MET A 215 -2.86 8.17 9.27
CA MET A 215 -2.92 7.08 10.22
C MET A 215 -2.31 5.78 9.65
N VAL A 216 -2.67 5.41 8.43
CA VAL A 216 -2.11 4.24 7.76
C VAL A 216 -0.62 4.43 7.50
N ARG A 217 -0.19 5.61 7.04
CA ARG A 217 1.22 5.97 6.88
C ARG A 217 2.00 5.73 8.18
N ASP A 218 1.51 6.28 9.28
CA ASP A 218 2.23 6.24 10.55
C ASP A 218 2.36 4.80 11.07
N PHE A 219 1.34 3.96 10.95
CA PHE A 219 1.43 2.55 11.30
C PHE A 219 2.35 1.75 10.35
N GLN A 220 2.48 2.16 9.09
CA GLN A 220 3.40 1.54 8.15
C GLN A 220 4.83 2.08 8.25
N SER A 221 5.04 3.24 8.88
CA SER A 221 6.38 3.89 8.96
C SER A 221 7.42 3.09 9.74
N VAL A 222 7.00 2.05 10.46
CA VAL A 222 7.90 1.05 11.06
C VAL A 222 8.84 0.44 10.01
N ILE A 223 8.41 0.30 8.76
CA ILE A 223 9.22 -0.23 7.65
C ILE A 223 10.47 0.63 7.45
N GLY A 224 10.28 1.93 7.23
CA GLY A 224 11.39 2.85 6.99
C GLY A 224 12.28 3.08 8.22
N LYS A 225 11.70 3.08 9.43
CA LYS A 225 12.48 3.17 10.68
C LYS A 225 13.45 1.99 10.80
N GLU A 226 12.96 0.77 10.61
CA GLU A 226 13.80 -0.44 10.63
C GLU A 226 14.86 -0.44 9.53
N VAL A 227 14.52 0.03 8.32
CA VAL A 227 15.51 0.12 7.23
C VAL A 227 16.64 1.07 7.59
N ARG A 228 16.37 2.22 8.24
CA ARG A 228 17.42 3.14 8.71
C ARG A 228 18.38 2.46 9.67
N GLU A 229 17.86 1.78 10.66
CA GLU A 229 18.63 1.07 11.68
C GLU A 229 19.43 -0.08 11.05
N GLN A 230 18.77 -0.95 10.30
CA GLN A 230 19.39 -2.12 9.67
C GLN A 230 20.46 -1.78 8.62
N MET A 231 20.28 -0.68 7.85
CA MET A 231 21.31 -0.21 6.93
C MET A 231 22.51 0.37 7.67
N GLN A 232 22.28 1.11 8.76
CA GLN A 232 23.37 1.61 9.59
C GLN A 232 24.16 0.48 10.24
N GLU A 233 23.50 -0.58 10.70
CA GLU A 233 24.15 -1.78 11.27
C GLU A 233 24.97 -2.56 10.21
N ARG A 234 24.44 -2.70 8.99
CA ARG A 234 25.05 -3.53 7.95
C ARG A 234 26.11 -2.84 7.11
N GLU A 235 25.85 -1.60 6.71
CA GLU A 235 26.68 -0.85 5.76
C GLU A 235 27.31 0.40 6.38
N GLY A 236 27.00 0.72 7.65
CA GLY A 236 27.52 1.90 8.35
C GLY A 236 26.94 3.22 7.81
N ARG A 237 25.95 3.18 6.91
CA ARG A 237 25.35 4.37 6.29
C ARG A 237 23.93 4.11 5.81
N LEU A 238 23.22 5.18 5.47
CA LEU A 238 21.89 5.11 4.86
C LEU A 238 21.95 4.62 3.41
N PRO A 239 20.83 4.11 2.86
CA PRO A 239 20.74 3.75 1.45
C PRO A 239 20.84 4.99 0.55
N ASP A 240 21.29 4.82 -0.68
CA ASP A 240 21.29 5.88 -1.70
C ASP A 240 19.97 5.90 -2.49
N THR A 241 19.31 4.74 -2.58
CA THR A 241 18.14 4.57 -3.43
C THR A 241 17.07 3.71 -2.74
N LEU A 242 15.83 4.16 -2.79
CA LEU A 242 14.66 3.42 -2.30
C LEU A 242 13.68 3.14 -3.44
N VAL A 243 13.14 1.93 -3.48
CA VAL A 243 12.15 1.51 -4.49
C VAL A 243 11.00 0.77 -3.82
N ALA A 244 9.76 1.10 -4.18
CA ALA A 244 8.57 0.35 -3.76
C ALA A 244 7.46 0.41 -4.80
N CYS A 245 6.64 -0.64 -4.88
CA CYS A 245 5.46 -0.66 -5.75
C CYS A 245 4.33 0.19 -5.19
N ILE A 246 3.51 0.72 -6.09
CA ILE A 246 2.41 1.62 -5.78
C ILE A 246 1.09 1.07 -6.35
N GLY A 247 0.18 0.68 -5.44
CA GLY A 247 -1.25 0.65 -5.70
C GLY A 247 -1.87 1.86 -5.04
N GLY A 248 -2.57 1.71 -3.89
CA GLY A 248 -2.90 2.86 -3.05
C GLY A 248 -1.69 3.48 -2.34
N GLY A 249 -0.55 2.77 -2.23
CA GLY A 249 0.75 3.30 -1.84
C GLY A 249 1.17 3.11 -0.38
N SER A 250 0.50 2.25 0.41
CA SER A 250 0.79 2.14 1.85
C SER A 250 2.17 1.55 2.17
N ASN A 251 2.62 0.53 1.43
CA ASN A 251 3.95 -0.04 1.63
C ASN A 251 5.06 0.95 1.28
N ALA A 252 4.86 1.67 0.19
CA ALA A 252 5.79 2.69 -0.29
C ALA A 252 5.88 3.85 0.70
N MET A 253 4.75 4.37 1.17
CA MET A 253 4.75 5.44 2.16
C MET A 253 5.39 4.99 3.48
N GLY A 254 5.15 3.76 3.89
CA GLY A 254 5.78 3.17 5.07
C GLY A 254 7.31 3.13 4.98
N LEU A 255 7.87 2.82 3.80
CA LEU A 255 9.30 2.88 3.54
C LEU A 255 9.79 4.32 3.41
N PHE A 256 9.12 5.15 2.60
CA PHE A 256 9.61 6.46 2.15
C PHE A 256 9.57 7.52 3.25
N HIS A 257 8.51 7.52 4.08
CA HIS A 257 8.26 8.59 5.06
C HIS A 257 9.46 8.89 5.97
N SER A 258 10.20 7.87 6.40
CA SER A 258 11.38 8.04 7.25
C SER A 258 12.55 8.74 6.53
N PHE A 259 12.53 8.79 5.20
CA PHE A 259 13.63 9.30 4.37
C PHE A 259 13.25 10.54 3.53
N LEU A 260 12.05 11.09 3.72
CA LEU A 260 11.58 12.19 2.88
C LEU A 260 12.43 13.46 3.00
N ASP A 261 13.03 13.71 4.16
CA ASP A 261 13.90 14.87 4.39
C ASP A 261 15.38 14.60 4.08
N ASP A 262 15.77 13.35 3.79
CA ASP A 262 17.11 12.98 3.34
C ASP A 262 17.23 13.22 1.83
N LYS A 263 17.46 14.46 1.40
CA LYS A 263 17.40 14.89 -0.01
C LYS A 263 18.35 14.15 -0.95
N GLU A 264 19.45 13.62 -0.42
CA GLU A 264 20.45 12.85 -1.18
C GLU A 264 19.90 11.48 -1.61
N ILE A 265 18.93 10.94 -0.86
CA ILE A 265 18.36 9.64 -1.16
C ILE A 265 17.35 9.76 -2.31
N LYS A 266 17.58 8.99 -3.38
CA LYS A 266 16.65 8.88 -4.52
C LYS A 266 15.52 7.93 -4.17
N ILE A 267 14.27 8.33 -4.44
CA ILE A 267 13.09 7.55 -4.09
C ILE A 267 12.26 7.32 -5.35
N TYR A 268 11.94 6.05 -5.61
CA TYR A 268 11.15 5.62 -6.76
C TYR A 268 9.89 4.87 -6.33
N GLY A 269 8.74 5.38 -6.76
CA GLY A 269 7.45 4.70 -6.68
C GLY A 269 7.12 4.05 -8.02
N VAL A 270 6.78 2.77 -8.05
CA VAL A 270 6.56 2.01 -9.28
C VAL A 270 5.10 1.63 -9.42
N GLU A 271 4.42 2.20 -10.41
CA GLU A 271 3.02 1.95 -10.74
C GLU A 271 2.86 0.81 -11.76
N ALA A 272 1.66 0.23 -11.83
CA ALA A 272 1.32 -0.80 -12.80
C ALA A 272 0.88 -0.16 -14.14
N ALA A 273 1.68 -0.29 -15.17
CA ALA A 273 1.33 0.11 -16.53
C ALA A 273 0.46 -0.93 -17.26
N GLY A 274 0.10 -2.04 -16.62
CA GLY A 274 -0.75 -3.07 -17.21
C GLY A 274 -0.24 -3.52 -18.58
N ARG A 275 -1.04 -3.27 -19.62
CA ARG A 275 -0.66 -3.54 -21.02
C ARG A 275 0.04 -2.38 -21.70
N GLY A 276 0.28 -1.29 -20.99
CA GLY A 276 0.88 -0.05 -21.48
C GLY A 276 -0.04 1.15 -21.24
N ILE A 277 0.52 2.28 -20.80
CA ILE A 277 -0.28 3.49 -20.51
C ILE A 277 -1.08 3.96 -21.74
N ASP A 278 -0.48 3.90 -22.92
CA ASP A 278 -1.12 4.35 -24.17
C ASP A 278 -2.30 3.48 -24.60
N THR A 279 -2.43 2.27 -24.03
CA THR A 279 -3.58 1.38 -24.33
C THR A 279 -4.84 1.75 -23.57
N GLY A 280 -4.71 2.53 -22.48
CA GLY A 280 -5.78 2.78 -21.50
C GLY A 280 -6.01 1.63 -20.52
N GLU A 281 -5.37 0.47 -20.70
CA GLU A 281 -5.46 -0.70 -19.81
C GLU A 281 -4.31 -0.69 -18.80
N HIS A 282 -4.37 0.19 -17.80
CA HIS A 282 -3.33 0.38 -16.78
C HIS A 282 -3.91 0.93 -15.46
N CYS A 283 -3.10 0.94 -14.39
CA CYS A 283 -3.40 1.55 -13.09
C CYS A 283 -2.38 2.62 -12.66
N ALA A 284 -1.65 3.19 -13.63
CA ALA A 284 -0.65 4.23 -13.36
C ALA A 284 -1.33 5.60 -13.16
N SER A 285 -1.94 5.80 -11.99
CA SER A 285 -2.73 7.01 -11.68
C SER A 285 -1.89 8.29 -11.65
N LEU A 286 -0.64 8.22 -11.19
CA LEU A 286 0.27 9.38 -11.17
C LEU A 286 0.81 9.69 -12.57
N ASN A 287 1.15 8.67 -13.37
CA ASN A 287 1.72 8.89 -14.71
C ASN A 287 0.67 9.12 -15.80
N GLY A 288 -0.52 8.52 -15.67
CA GLY A 288 -1.59 8.62 -16.68
C GLY A 288 -2.84 9.37 -16.25
N GLY A 289 -2.98 9.69 -14.96
CA GLY A 289 -4.19 10.29 -14.39
C GLY A 289 -4.14 11.80 -14.23
N LYS A 290 -5.19 12.33 -13.59
CA LYS A 290 -5.37 13.77 -13.29
C LYS A 290 -5.91 13.94 -11.87
N PRO A 291 -5.73 15.12 -11.23
CA PRO A 291 -6.33 15.40 -9.93
C PRO A 291 -7.86 15.36 -9.95
N GLY A 292 -8.46 14.67 -9.01
CA GLY A 292 -9.90 14.56 -8.79
C GLY A 292 -10.23 14.07 -7.40
N VAL A 293 -11.47 13.66 -7.15
CA VAL A 293 -11.92 13.14 -5.85
C VAL A 293 -12.36 11.69 -6.01
N LEU A 294 -11.81 10.81 -5.17
CA LEU A 294 -12.15 9.39 -5.12
C LEU A 294 -12.10 8.90 -3.67
N HIS A 295 -13.09 8.11 -3.24
CA HIS A 295 -13.14 7.48 -1.92
C HIS A 295 -12.84 8.44 -0.74
N GLY A 296 -13.35 9.67 -0.82
CA GLY A 296 -13.29 10.63 0.28
C GLY A 296 -12.04 11.50 0.35
N ASN A 297 -11.15 11.44 -0.62
CA ASN A 297 -9.98 12.33 -0.70
C ASN A 297 -9.73 12.85 -2.12
N ARG A 298 -9.09 14.01 -2.21
CA ARG A 298 -8.59 14.54 -3.48
C ARG A 298 -7.20 13.97 -3.76
N THR A 299 -7.02 13.41 -4.97
CA THR A 299 -5.78 12.74 -5.36
C THR A 299 -5.66 12.68 -6.88
N TYR A 300 -4.52 12.20 -7.42
CA TYR A 300 -4.45 11.75 -8.81
C TYR A 300 -5.29 10.49 -9.00
N LEU A 301 -6.05 10.44 -10.08
CA LEU A 301 -6.88 9.27 -10.41
C LEU A 301 -7.09 9.16 -11.93
N LEU A 302 -7.44 7.95 -12.37
CA LEU A 302 -7.81 7.70 -13.74
C LEU A 302 -9.26 8.15 -13.96
N GLN A 303 -9.45 9.17 -14.80
CA GLN A 303 -10.75 9.72 -15.13
C GLN A 303 -10.78 10.21 -16.58
N ASP A 304 -11.95 10.17 -17.17
CA ASP A 304 -12.20 10.70 -18.49
C ASP A 304 -12.31 12.26 -18.47
N ARG A 305 -12.63 12.85 -19.63
CA ARG A 305 -12.79 14.30 -19.77
C ARG A 305 -13.98 14.86 -18.99
N ASP A 306 -14.98 14.01 -18.68
CA ASP A 306 -16.21 14.37 -17.98
C ASP A 306 -16.10 14.09 -16.47
N GLY A 307 -14.91 13.63 -16.00
CA GLY A 307 -14.62 13.34 -14.60
C GLY A 307 -15.12 11.98 -14.12
N GLN A 308 -15.54 11.10 -15.05
CA GLN A 308 -15.93 9.73 -14.69
C GLN A 308 -14.69 8.88 -14.46
N ILE A 309 -14.73 8.06 -13.39
CA ILE A 309 -13.62 7.18 -13.05
C ILE A 309 -13.49 6.08 -14.11
N LEU A 310 -12.30 5.99 -14.70
CA LEU A 310 -11.97 4.91 -15.60
C LEU A 310 -11.64 3.64 -14.83
N ASP A 311 -11.97 2.52 -15.42
CA ASP A 311 -11.59 1.22 -14.86
C ASP A 311 -10.07 1.03 -15.03
N GLY A 312 -9.43 0.54 -13.96
CA GLY A 312 -8.04 0.16 -14.00
C GLY A 312 -7.84 -1.24 -14.60
N TYR A 313 -6.60 -1.54 -14.93
CA TYR A 313 -6.19 -2.90 -15.29
C TYR A 313 -4.76 -3.18 -14.81
N SER A 314 -4.58 -4.28 -14.12
CA SER A 314 -3.27 -4.86 -13.76
C SER A 314 -3.41 -6.36 -13.56
N ILE A 315 -2.36 -7.11 -13.91
CA ILE A 315 -2.23 -8.53 -13.53
C ILE A 315 -2.21 -8.70 -12.01
N SER A 316 -1.71 -7.69 -11.30
CA SER A 316 -1.69 -7.64 -9.83
C SER A 316 -2.98 -7.05 -9.30
N ALA A 317 -3.83 -7.88 -8.67
CA ALA A 317 -5.07 -7.42 -8.05
C ALA A 317 -4.85 -6.37 -6.94
N GLY A 318 -3.68 -6.35 -6.29
CA GLY A 318 -3.34 -5.36 -5.27
C GLY A 318 -2.89 -4.00 -5.83
N LEU A 319 -2.58 -3.92 -7.13
CA LEU A 319 -2.27 -2.69 -7.85
C LEU A 319 -3.40 -2.24 -8.78
N ASP A 320 -4.48 -3.03 -8.89
CA ASP A 320 -5.65 -2.75 -9.72
C ASP A 320 -6.58 -1.73 -9.01
N TYR A 321 -6.14 -0.48 -8.99
CA TYR A 321 -6.83 0.63 -8.33
C TYR A 321 -6.60 1.93 -9.11
N PRO A 322 -7.67 2.66 -9.50
CA PRO A 322 -7.58 3.84 -10.37
C PRO A 322 -7.22 5.14 -9.64
N GLY A 323 -6.77 5.07 -8.41
CA GLY A 323 -6.39 6.22 -7.57
C GLY A 323 -5.14 5.94 -6.76
N ILE A 324 -4.78 6.88 -5.90
CA ILE A 324 -3.57 6.80 -5.07
C ILE A 324 -3.75 7.57 -3.75
N GLY A 325 -2.86 7.37 -2.79
CA GLY A 325 -2.80 8.18 -1.58
C GLY A 325 -2.45 9.64 -1.87
N PRO A 326 -3.09 10.62 -1.19
CA PRO A 326 -2.92 12.04 -1.47
C PRO A 326 -1.49 12.54 -1.19
N GLU A 327 -0.79 11.97 -0.24
CA GLU A 327 0.60 12.32 0.05
C GLU A 327 1.52 11.95 -1.13
N HIS A 328 1.28 10.82 -1.81
CA HIS A 328 2.01 10.47 -3.04
C HIS A 328 1.77 11.49 -4.16
N SER A 329 0.54 11.97 -4.31
CA SER A 329 0.21 13.01 -5.29
C SER A 329 0.99 14.30 -5.03
N TRP A 330 1.08 14.70 -3.78
CA TRP A 330 1.85 15.85 -3.36
C TRP A 330 3.36 15.65 -3.54
N LEU A 331 3.90 14.47 -3.19
CA LEU A 331 5.31 14.14 -3.37
C LEU A 331 5.73 14.11 -4.85
N LYS A 332 4.82 13.73 -5.74
CA LYS A 332 5.01 13.84 -7.19
C LYS A 332 5.14 15.31 -7.61
N ASP A 333 4.15 16.14 -7.25
CA ASP A 333 4.10 17.54 -7.69
C ASP A 333 5.25 18.39 -7.12
N THR A 334 5.75 18.02 -5.94
CA THR A 334 6.95 18.66 -5.33
C THR A 334 8.26 18.08 -5.87
N GLY A 335 8.22 17.01 -6.67
CA GLY A 335 9.42 16.39 -7.24
C GLY A 335 10.27 15.61 -6.23
N ARG A 336 9.75 15.35 -4.99
CA ARG A 336 10.52 14.62 -3.98
C ARG A 336 10.66 13.13 -4.29
N VAL A 337 9.64 12.54 -4.90
CA VAL A 337 9.61 11.14 -5.31
C VAL A 337 9.42 11.05 -6.81
N THR A 338 10.23 10.23 -7.46
CA THR A 338 10.08 9.92 -8.89
C THR A 338 9.13 8.74 -9.04
N TYR A 339 8.07 8.94 -9.82
CA TYR A 339 7.12 7.87 -10.12
C TYR A 339 7.33 7.36 -11.53
N VAL A 340 7.48 6.05 -11.63
CA VAL A 340 7.68 5.32 -12.88
C VAL A 340 6.63 4.22 -13.00
N SER A 341 6.49 3.62 -14.16
CA SER A 341 5.55 2.53 -14.38
C SER A 341 6.21 1.39 -15.14
N VAL A 342 5.73 0.17 -14.89
CA VAL A 342 6.18 -1.05 -15.57
C VAL A 342 4.97 -1.87 -16.03
N THR A 343 5.14 -2.61 -17.11
CA THR A 343 4.08 -3.46 -17.68
C THR A 343 3.96 -4.79 -16.95
N ASP A 344 2.85 -5.48 -17.16
CA ASP A 344 2.61 -6.82 -16.63
C ASP A 344 3.67 -7.83 -17.07
N SER A 345 4.13 -7.76 -18.33
CA SER A 345 5.19 -8.64 -18.85
C SER A 345 6.51 -8.42 -18.11
N GLU A 346 6.91 -7.17 -17.92
CA GLU A 346 8.12 -6.83 -17.18
C GLU A 346 8.04 -7.30 -15.71
N ALA A 347 6.87 -7.17 -15.08
CA ALA A 347 6.65 -7.67 -13.72
C ALA A 347 6.75 -9.20 -13.65
N LEU A 348 6.20 -9.93 -14.62
CA LEU A 348 6.31 -11.41 -14.70
C LEU A 348 7.73 -11.87 -14.94
N GLU A 349 8.51 -11.19 -15.78
CA GLU A 349 9.93 -11.49 -15.99
C GLU A 349 10.73 -11.31 -14.71
N ALA A 350 10.52 -10.19 -14.00
CA ALA A 350 11.17 -9.91 -12.73
C ALA A 350 10.75 -10.89 -11.62
N PHE A 351 9.48 -11.28 -11.57
CA PHE A 351 8.97 -12.32 -10.68
C PHE A 351 9.76 -13.62 -10.85
N GLN A 352 9.91 -14.10 -12.10
CA GLN A 352 10.64 -15.33 -12.41
C GLN A 352 12.14 -15.19 -12.11
N LEU A 353 12.72 -14.03 -12.41
CA LEU A 353 14.14 -13.75 -12.15
C LEU A 353 14.46 -13.86 -10.66
N CYS A 354 13.69 -13.17 -9.80
CA CYS A 354 13.83 -13.23 -8.34
C CYS A 354 13.69 -14.66 -7.83
N THR A 355 12.66 -15.35 -8.29
CA THR A 355 12.39 -16.73 -7.88
C THR A 355 13.57 -17.66 -8.19
N ARG A 356 14.19 -17.53 -9.36
CA ARG A 356 15.30 -18.39 -9.80
C ARG A 356 16.64 -18.02 -9.15
N LEU A 357 16.89 -16.73 -8.95
CA LEU A 357 18.16 -16.26 -8.40
C LEU A 357 18.20 -16.32 -6.88
N GLU A 358 17.14 -15.84 -6.22
CA GLU A 358 17.15 -15.69 -4.76
C GLU A 358 16.33 -16.77 -4.04
N GLY A 359 15.62 -17.63 -4.77
CA GLY A 359 14.72 -18.62 -4.14
C GLY A 359 13.54 -17.98 -3.40
N ILE A 360 13.21 -16.75 -3.75
CA ILE A 360 12.13 -15.97 -3.15
C ILE A 360 11.04 -15.79 -4.18
N ILE A 361 9.82 -16.26 -3.89
CA ILE A 361 8.64 -16.05 -4.73
C ILE A 361 7.96 -14.75 -4.27
N PRO A 362 8.17 -13.60 -4.94
CA PRO A 362 7.54 -12.35 -4.55
C PRO A 362 6.05 -12.36 -4.93
N ALA A 363 5.23 -11.54 -4.29
CA ALA A 363 3.90 -11.26 -4.83
C ALA A 363 4.02 -10.45 -6.15
N LEU A 364 2.96 -10.45 -6.96
CA LEU A 364 2.93 -9.68 -8.21
C LEU A 364 3.08 -8.17 -7.95
N GLU A 365 2.62 -7.69 -6.79
CA GLU A 365 2.78 -6.30 -6.39
C GLU A 365 4.27 -5.89 -6.33
N PRO A 366 5.13 -6.47 -5.46
CA PRO A 366 6.55 -6.11 -5.42
C PRO A 366 7.32 -6.55 -6.67
N ALA A 367 6.81 -7.49 -7.49
CA ALA A 367 7.41 -7.82 -8.77
C ALA A 367 7.45 -6.61 -9.73
N HIS A 368 6.47 -5.68 -9.64
CA HIS A 368 6.54 -4.41 -10.39
C HIS A 368 7.72 -3.54 -9.94
N ALA A 369 7.92 -3.40 -8.61
CA ALA A 369 9.08 -2.68 -8.08
C ALA A 369 10.39 -3.33 -8.54
N LEU A 370 10.45 -4.65 -8.48
CA LEU A 370 11.61 -5.42 -8.92
C LEU A 370 11.91 -5.24 -10.42
N ALA A 371 10.88 -5.18 -11.27
CA ALA A 371 11.06 -4.90 -12.69
C ALA A 371 11.72 -3.53 -12.95
N HIS A 372 11.43 -2.53 -12.12
CA HIS A 372 12.17 -1.28 -12.18
C HIS A 372 13.60 -1.42 -11.65
N VAL A 373 13.80 -2.17 -10.57
CA VAL A 373 15.14 -2.44 -10.02
C VAL A 373 16.05 -3.12 -11.07
N THR A 374 15.52 -4.07 -11.84
CA THR A 374 16.32 -4.74 -12.90
C THR A 374 16.81 -3.78 -13.99
N LYS A 375 16.07 -2.71 -14.24
CA LYS A 375 16.46 -1.65 -15.18
C LYS A 375 17.39 -0.61 -14.55
N LEU A 376 17.16 -0.28 -13.30
CA LEU A 376 17.83 0.81 -12.60
C LEU A 376 19.21 0.39 -12.07
N ALA A 377 19.31 -0.75 -11.40
CA ALA A 377 20.53 -1.19 -10.70
C ALA A 377 21.78 -1.21 -11.60
N PRO A 378 21.74 -1.72 -12.86
CA PRO A 378 22.89 -1.70 -13.76
C PRO A 378 23.39 -0.30 -14.12
N THR A 379 22.55 0.72 -13.99
CA THR A 379 22.90 2.11 -14.32
C THR A 379 23.52 2.88 -13.17
N LEU A 380 23.52 2.30 -11.97
CA LEU A 380 24.04 2.91 -10.74
C LEU A 380 25.45 2.42 -10.43
N PRO A 381 26.27 3.20 -9.71
CA PRO A 381 27.60 2.75 -9.28
C PRO A 381 27.53 1.51 -8.37
N GLU A 382 28.56 0.66 -8.39
CA GLU A 382 28.67 -0.55 -7.56
C GLU A 382 28.60 -0.28 -6.04
N ASN A 383 28.96 0.90 -5.60
CA ASN A 383 28.86 1.30 -4.20
C ASN A 383 27.51 1.92 -3.84
N ASN A 384 26.56 2.02 -4.79
CA ASN A 384 25.20 2.47 -4.50
C ASN A 384 24.44 1.39 -3.71
N LEU A 385 23.78 1.79 -2.64
CA LEU A 385 22.96 0.93 -1.79
C LEU A 385 21.49 1.15 -2.16
N LEU A 386 20.89 0.17 -2.84
CA LEU A 386 19.49 0.21 -3.25
C LEU A 386 18.66 -0.69 -2.33
N VAL A 387 17.65 -0.13 -1.67
CA VAL A 387 16.68 -0.89 -0.87
C VAL A 387 15.33 -0.92 -1.54
N MET A 388 14.80 -2.12 -1.77
CA MET A 388 13.45 -2.36 -2.28
C MET A 388 12.58 -2.99 -1.18
N ASN A 389 11.32 -2.51 -1.02
CA ASN A 389 10.37 -3.18 -0.15
C ASN A 389 9.75 -4.41 -0.83
N LEU A 390 10.07 -5.60 -0.34
CA LEU A 390 9.42 -6.86 -0.72
C LEU A 390 8.16 -7.02 0.15
N CYS A 391 7.08 -6.37 -0.25
CA CYS A 391 5.94 -6.06 0.60
C CYS A 391 4.90 -7.19 0.74
N GLY A 392 5.03 -8.28 -0.03
CA GLY A 392 4.14 -9.43 0.03
C GLY A 392 4.71 -10.66 -0.66
N ARG A 393 4.34 -11.86 -0.20
CA ARG A 393 4.78 -13.12 -0.79
C ARG A 393 3.82 -13.64 -1.85
N GLY A 394 4.38 -14.41 -2.78
CA GLY A 394 3.72 -14.82 -4.02
C GLY A 394 2.89 -16.08 -3.96
N ASP A 395 2.77 -16.77 -2.80
CA ASP A 395 1.98 -18.00 -2.70
C ASP A 395 0.52 -17.82 -3.17
N LYS A 396 -0.02 -16.62 -2.99
CA LYS A 396 -1.37 -16.27 -3.45
C LYS A 396 -1.49 -16.15 -4.98
N ASP A 397 -0.38 -15.91 -5.66
CA ASP A 397 -0.33 -15.56 -7.09
C ASP A 397 0.06 -16.73 -7.99
N VAL A 398 0.50 -17.86 -7.42
CA VAL A 398 1.04 -19.00 -8.19
C VAL A 398 0.09 -19.50 -9.27
N PHE A 399 -1.21 -19.57 -9.00
CA PHE A 399 -2.21 -19.99 -9.99
C PHE A 399 -2.38 -18.95 -11.12
N SER A 400 -2.39 -17.67 -10.78
CA SER A 400 -2.49 -16.59 -11.76
C SER A 400 -1.24 -16.51 -12.63
N VAL A 401 -0.06 -16.64 -12.01
CA VAL A 401 1.22 -16.65 -12.72
C VAL A 401 1.31 -17.87 -13.66
N ALA A 402 0.95 -19.07 -13.19
CA ALA A 402 0.96 -20.26 -14.04
C ALA A 402 0.06 -20.10 -15.27
N LYS A 403 -1.16 -19.58 -15.08
CA LYS A 403 -2.08 -19.30 -16.19
C LYS A 403 -1.47 -18.35 -17.22
N HIS A 404 -0.79 -17.29 -16.79
CA HIS A 404 -0.13 -16.32 -17.69
C HIS A 404 1.10 -16.90 -18.38
N LEU A 405 1.79 -17.84 -17.74
CA LEU A 405 2.93 -18.56 -18.33
C LEU A 405 2.50 -19.75 -19.20
N GLY A 406 1.20 -20.06 -19.29
CA GLY A 406 0.69 -21.22 -20.04
C GLY A 406 1.07 -22.56 -19.40
N LEU A 407 1.26 -22.58 -18.07
CA LEU A 407 1.60 -23.79 -17.30
C LEU A 407 0.35 -24.35 -16.64
N GLU A 408 0.19 -25.68 -16.66
CA GLU A 408 -0.83 -26.39 -15.87
C GLU A 408 -0.31 -26.62 -14.45
N ILE A 409 -1.22 -26.48 -13.44
CA ILE A 409 -0.95 -26.77 -12.02
C ILE A 409 -1.93 -27.84 -11.56
#